data_c2bb2f200f35e5237d9308e87de1e68a
#
_entry.id   c2bb2f200f35e5237d9308e87de1e68a
#
_cell.length_a   1.000
_cell.length_b   1.000
_cell.length_c   1.000
_cell.angle_alpha   90.00
_cell.angle_beta   90.00
_cell.angle_gamma   90.00
#
_symmetry.space_group_name_H-M   'P 1'
#
loop_
_entity.id
_entity.type
_entity.pdbx_description
1 polymer ?
#
loop_
_entity_poly.entity_id
_entity_poly.type
_entity_poly.pdbx_seq_one_letter_code
_entity_poly.pdbx_strand_id
1 'polypeptide(L)'
;MLKSATRGLKEASDRIDATTRLVGQATENLKIAEGRYNFGVGSAIEITDAQVTLANARLNNIQALYDYNTSLIRLKRAIGG
;
A
#
# COMPACT_ATOMS: atom_id res chain seq x y z
N MET A 1 -4.05 -10.40 -25.90
CA MET A 1 -3.95 -8.96 -25.71
C MET A 1 -4.97 -8.43 -24.72
N LEU A 2 -6.27 -8.60 -24.95
CA LEU A 2 -7.30 -8.21 -23.98
C LEU A 2 -7.13 -8.95 -22.66
N LYS A 3 -6.80 -10.25 -22.72
CA LYS A 3 -6.57 -11.05 -21.52
C LYS A 3 -5.40 -10.53 -20.70
N SER A 4 -4.32 -10.08 -21.34
CA SER A 4 -3.16 -9.53 -20.64
C SER A 4 -3.51 -8.21 -19.94
N ALA A 5 -4.24 -7.32 -20.61
CA ALA A 5 -4.65 -6.04 -20.04
C ALA A 5 -5.60 -6.24 -18.86
N THR A 6 -6.55 -7.18 -18.97
CA THR A 6 -7.50 -7.50 -17.92
C THR A 6 -6.80 -8.14 -16.73
N ARG A 7 -5.84 -9.03 -16.99
CA ARG A 7 -5.06 -9.69 -15.94
C ARG A 7 -4.21 -8.68 -15.18
N GLY A 8 -3.56 -7.76 -15.89
CA GLY A 8 -2.78 -6.69 -15.27
C GLY A 8 -3.63 -5.79 -14.39
N LEU A 9 -4.84 -5.48 -14.83
CA LEU A 9 -5.78 -4.67 -14.07
C LEU A 9 -6.20 -5.38 -12.79
N LYS A 10 -6.49 -6.68 -12.86
CA LYS A 10 -6.86 -7.48 -11.70
C LYS A 10 -5.70 -7.57 -10.70
N GLU A 11 -4.49 -7.83 -11.19
CA GLU A 11 -3.31 -7.90 -10.34
C GLU A 11 -3.06 -6.58 -9.62
N ALA A 12 -3.20 -5.46 -10.33
CA ALA A 12 -3.04 -4.14 -9.73
C ALA A 12 -4.12 -3.87 -8.68
N SER A 13 -5.36 -4.28 -8.94
CA SER A 13 -6.46 -4.16 -7.98
C SER A 13 -6.20 -4.98 -6.72
N ASP A 14 -5.71 -6.23 -6.88
CA ASP A 14 -5.36 -7.09 -5.75
C ASP A 14 -4.23 -6.48 -4.93
N ARG A 15 -3.26 -5.86 -5.58
CA ARG A 15 -2.16 -5.15 -4.90
C ARG A 15 -2.64 -3.94 -4.12
N ILE A 16 -3.64 -3.21 -4.64
CA ILE A 16 -4.25 -2.09 -3.91
C ILE A 16 -4.86 -2.61 -2.60
N ASP A 17 -5.62 -3.69 -2.66
CA ASP A 17 -6.23 -4.27 -1.47
C ASP A 17 -5.18 -4.72 -0.46
N ALA A 18 -4.15 -5.43 -0.93
CA ALA A 18 -3.09 -5.94 -0.06
C ALA A 18 -2.31 -4.80 0.58
N THR A 19 -1.94 -3.77 -0.20
CA THR A 19 -1.18 -2.62 0.32
C THR A 19 -2.02 -1.74 1.22
N THR A 20 -3.33 -1.63 0.98
CA THR A 20 -4.24 -0.91 1.87
C THR A 20 -4.30 -1.57 3.24
N ARG A 21 -4.33 -2.91 3.28
CA ARG A 21 -4.28 -3.66 4.55
C ARG A 21 -2.95 -3.45 5.26
N LEU A 22 -1.85 -3.42 4.51
CA LEU A 22 -0.53 -3.17 5.09
C LEU A 22 -0.44 -1.78 5.72
N VAL A 23 -1.02 -0.77 5.07
CA VAL A 23 -1.08 0.59 5.64
C VAL A 23 -1.88 0.56 6.96
N GLY A 24 -3.02 -0.12 6.97
CA GLY A 24 -3.83 -0.24 8.19
C GLY A 24 -3.09 -0.92 9.31
N GLN A 25 -2.40 -2.03 9.01
CA GLN A 25 -1.62 -2.77 9.99
C GLN A 25 -0.44 -1.94 10.50
N ALA A 26 0.26 -1.25 9.61
CA ALA A 26 1.39 -0.40 9.99
C ALA A 26 0.94 0.78 10.85
N THR A 27 -0.26 1.34 10.57
CA THR A 27 -0.85 2.40 11.39
C THR A 27 -1.13 1.90 12.81
N GLU A 28 -1.70 0.70 12.94
CA GLU A 28 -1.95 0.11 14.25
C GLU A 28 -0.64 -0.17 15.00
N ASN A 29 0.37 -0.66 14.30
CA ASN A 29 1.69 -0.92 14.91
C ASN A 29 2.32 0.38 15.43
N LEU A 30 2.15 1.49 14.71
CA LEU A 30 2.65 2.78 15.16
C LEU A 30 1.93 3.22 16.44
N LYS A 31 0.61 3.06 16.49
CA LYS A 31 -0.18 3.39 17.70
C LYS A 31 0.29 2.57 18.89
N ILE A 32 0.55 1.28 18.68
CA ILE A 32 1.04 0.40 19.74
C ILE A 32 2.43 0.87 20.22
N ALA A 33 3.32 1.21 19.29
CA ALA A 33 4.66 1.69 19.65
C ALA A 33 4.59 2.99 20.45
N GLU A 34 3.73 3.91 20.05
CA GLU A 34 3.52 5.17 20.75
C GLU A 34 2.94 4.93 22.16
N GLY A 35 1.97 4.02 22.29
CA GLY A 35 1.39 3.65 23.58
C GLY A 35 2.43 3.03 24.51
N ARG A 36 3.25 2.12 23.99
CA ARG A 36 4.32 1.50 24.78
C ARG A 36 5.32 2.55 25.27
N TYR A 37 5.67 3.48 24.42
CA TYR A 37 6.58 4.58 24.80
C TYR A 37 5.97 5.45 25.90
N ASN A 38 4.70 5.80 25.76
CA ASN A 38 4.00 6.64 26.73
C ASN A 38 3.87 5.96 28.10
N PHE A 39 3.79 4.63 28.13
CA PHE A 39 3.76 3.86 29.37
C PHE A 39 5.16 3.53 29.91
N GLY A 40 6.20 3.97 29.23
CA GLY A 40 7.58 3.76 29.66
C GLY A 40 8.13 2.37 29.41
N VAL A 41 7.46 1.54 28.61
CA VAL A 41 7.88 0.16 28.33
C VAL A 41 8.47 -0.01 26.94
N GLY A 42 8.37 1.02 26.09
CA GLY A 42 8.93 1.03 24.74
C GLY A 42 10.00 2.07 24.57
N SER A 43 10.65 2.10 23.39
CA SER A 43 11.70 3.05 23.09
C SER A 43 11.32 3.94 21.90
N ALA A 44 12.00 5.09 21.77
CA ALA A 44 11.83 5.97 20.64
C ALA A 44 12.22 5.29 19.31
N ILE A 45 13.13 4.32 19.37
CA ILE A 45 13.54 3.55 18.19
C ILE A 45 12.37 2.75 17.64
N GLU A 46 11.55 2.15 18.52
CA GLU A 46 10.34 1.41 18.11
C GLU A 46 9.38 2.32 17.35
N ILE A 47 9.19 3.56 17.80
CA ILE A 47 8.34 4.54 17.13
C ILE A 47 8.91 4.89 15.76
N THR A 48 10.21 5.15 15.69
CA THR A 48 10.87 5.50 14.43
C THR A 48 10.76 4.36 13.42
N ASP A 49 11.00 3.12 13.85
CA ASP A 49 10.88 1.95 12.99
C ASP A 49 9.44 1.79 12.48
N ALA A 50 8.46 2.00 13.35
CA ALA A 50 7.04 1.91 12.97
C ALA A 50 6.66 3.02 11.99
N GLN A 51 7.22 4.23 12.14
CA GLN A 51 6.99 5.33 11.22
C GLN A 51 7.57 5.04 9.82
N VAL A 52 8.78 4.46 9.77
CA VAL A 52 9.41 4.06 8.51
C VAL A 52 8.58 2.98 7.83
N THR A 53 8.14 1.98 8.59
CA THR A 53 7.31 0.91 8.05
C THR A 53 6.00 1.45 7.47
N LEU A 54 5.36 2.39 8.18
CA LEU A 54 4.13 3.02 7.69
C LEU A 54 4.38 3.83 6.41
N ALA A 55 5.48 4.59 6.37
CA ALA A 55 5.83 5.36 5.18
C ALA A 55 6.04 4.44 3.97
N ASN A 56 6.75 3.33 4.16
CA ASN A 56 6.98 2.35 3.10
C ASN A 56 5.67 1.71 2.64
N ALA A 57 4.77 1.39 3.57
CA ALA A 57 3.48 0.82 3.23
C ALA A 57 2.64 1.80 2.41
N ARG A 58 2.67 3.09 2.76
CA ARG A 58 1.97 4.13 2.00
C ARG A 58 2.54 4.29 0.60
N LEU A 59 3.87 4.26 0.47
CA LEU A 59 4.52 4.34 -0.84
C LEU A 59 4.11 3.17 -1.73
N ASN A 60 4.09 1.96 -1.17
CA ASN A 60 3.66 0.77 -1.92
C ASN A 60 2.21 0.87 -2.34
N ASN A 61 1.35 1.43 -1.49
CA ASN A 61 -0.06 1.63 -1.80
C ASN A 61 -0.22 2.65 -2.94
N ILE A 62 0.52 3.75 -2.89
CA ILE A 62 0.51 4.78 -3.94
C ILE A 62 0.98 4.17 -5.27
N GLN A 63 2.03 3.36 -5.22
CA GLN A 63 2.55 2.69 -6.42
C GLN A 63 1.50 1.75 -7.02
N ALA A 64 0.79 1.01 -6.18
CA ALA A 64 -0.27 0.11 -6.64
C ALA A 64 -1.41 0.88 -7.31
N LEU A 65 -1.79 2.03 -6.73
CA LEU A 65 -2.81 2.91 -7.32
C LEU A 65 -2.37 3.46 -8.67
N TYR A 66 -1.11 3.86 -8.76
CA TYR A 66 -0.54 4.34 -10.01
C TYR A 66 -0.56 3.25 -11.08
N ASP A 67 -0.14 2.04 -10.73
CA ASP A 67 -0.11 0.90 -11.64
C ASP A 67 -1.52 0.54 -12.11
N TYR A 68 -2.50 0.61 -11.22
CA TYR A 68 -3.90 0.38 -11.57
C TYR A 68 -4.38 1.39 -12.60
N ASN A 69 -4.12 2.67 -12.37
CA ASN A 69 -4.52 3.73 -13.30
C ASN A 69 -3.84 3.57 -14.66
N THR A 70 -2.56 3.20 -14.67
CA THR A 70 -1.81 2.96 -15.89
C THR A 70 -2.41 1.77 -16.66
N SER A 71 -2.74 0.69 -15.97
CA SER A 71 -3.36 -0.48 -16.58
C SER A 71 -4.74 -0.16 -17.15
N LEU A 72 -5.51 0.66 -16.44
CA LEU A 72 -6.83 1.10 -16.90
C LEU A 72 -6.74 1.92 -18.19
N ILE A 73 -5.77 2.82 -18.25
CA ILE A 73 -5.53 3.64 -19.46
C ILE A 73 -5.15 2.73 -20.63
N ARG A 74 -4.28 1.75 -20.40
CA ARG A 74 -3.89 0.79 -21.43
C ARG A 74 -5.08 0.00 -21.96
N LEU A 75 -5.95 -0.43 -21.03
CA LEU A 75 -7.14 -1.17 -21.40
C LEU A 75 -8.08 -0.31 -22.24
N LYS A 76 -8.28 0.95 -21.87
CA LYS A 76 -9.11 1.88 -22.64
C LYS A 76 -8.56 2.10 -24.05
N ARG A 77 -7.24 2.23 -24.17
CA ARG A 77 -6.60 2.38 -25.48
C ARG A 77 -6.77 1.13 -26.35
N ALA A 78 -6.66 -0.04 -25.73
CA ALA A 78 -6.82 -1.30 -26.44
C ALA A 78 -8.25 -1.51 -26.95
N ILE A 79 -9.24 -1.00 -26.22
CA ILE A 79 -10.66 -1.13 -26.56
C ILE A 79 -11.13 0.03 -27.44
N GLY A 80 -10.69 1.24 -27.14
CA GLY A 80 -11.16 2.45 -27.80
C GLY A 80 -10.49 2.77 -29.12
N GLY A 81 -9.55 1.92 -29.53
CA GLY A 81 -8.89 2.04 -30.83
C GLY A 81 -7.99 3.20 -30.94
#